data_d46a9303361aeab1715149ec73d87c37
#
_entry.id   d46a9303361aeab1715149ec73d87c37
#
_cell.length_a   1.000
_cell.length_b   1.000
_cell.length_c   1.000
_cell.angle_alpha   90.00
_cell.angle_beta   90.00
_cell.angle_gamma   90.00
#
_symmetry.space_group_name_H-M   'P 1'
#
loop_
_entity.id
_entity.type
_entity.pdbx_description
1 polymer ?
#
loop_
_entity_poly.entity_id
_entity_poly.type
_entity_poly.pdbx_seq_one_letter_code
_entity_poly.pdbx_strand_id
1 'polypeptide(L)'
;MSEREEAIKDLVNIFSPGKFISWGVEDVSVPGVSFFSAGGACPVQAEGKYKDYNFYFRYRWGTASLSLSKEDPVANKDFYEVEPVGDSLHGFLTKEEFVVIFSELLGRIDREIKNGS
;
A
#
# COMPACT_ATOMS: atom_id res chain seq x y z
N MET A 1 7.42 -4.47 -25.44
CA MET A 1 6.30 -3.95 -24.66
C MET A 1 6.52 -4.25 -23.20
N SER A 2 6.27 -3.29 -22.36
CA SER A 2 6.50 -3.50 -20.95
C SER A 2 5.37 -4.33 -20.33
N GLU A 3 5.67 -5.05 -19.26
CA GLU A 3 4.67 -5.77 -18.50
C GLU A 3 3.55 -4.86 -18.04
N ARG A 4 3.88 -3.60 -17.82
CA ARG A 4 2.94 -2.59 -17.39
C ARG A 4 1.88 -2.31 -18.45
N GLU A 5 2.28 -2.28 -19.73
CA GLU A 5 1.32 -2.07 -20.81
C GLU A 5 0.40 -3.25 -20.98
N GLU A 6 0.90 -4.45 -20.79
CA GLU A 6 0.07 -5.64 -20.83
C GLU A 6 -0.92 -5.64 -19.68
N ALA A 7 -0.48 -5.25 -18.48
CA ALA A 7 -1.35 -5.17 -17.34
C ALA A 7 -2.47 -4.15 -17.57
N ILE A 8 -2.15 -3.03 -18.22
CA ILE A 8 -3.14 -2.02 -18.56
C ILE A 8 -4.13 -2.54 -19.59
N LYS A 9 -3.65 -3.27 -20.59
CA LYS A 9 -4.52 -3.89 -21.58
C LYS A 9 -5.46 -4.89 -20.93
N ASP A 10 -4.94 -5.69 -20.04
CA ASP A 10 -5.74 -6.66 -19.33
C ASP A 10 -6.78 -5.96 -18.46
N LEU A 11 -6.41 -4.85 -17.84
CA LEU A 11 -7.34 -4.05 -17.06
C LEU A 11 -8.47 -3.49 -17.93
N VAL A 12 -8.15 -3.02 -19.11
CA VAL A 12 -9.15 -2.49 -20.02
C VAL A 12 -10.12 -3.59 -20.45
N ASN A 13 -9.62 -4.79 -20.70
CA ASN A 13 -10.47 -5.94 -21.02
C ASN A 13 -11.28 -6.39 -19.83
N ILE A 14 -10.77 -6.19 -18.65
CA ILE A 14 -11.33 -6.62 -17.39
C ILE A 14 -12.39 -5.66 -16.87
N PHE A 15 -12.44 -4.45 -17.39
CA PHE A 15 -13.53 -3.54 -17.07
C PHE A 15 -14.88 -4.03 -17.56
N SER A 16 -14.90 -5.18 -18.19
CA SER A 16 -16.14 -5.92 -18.32
C SER A 16 -16.68 -6.20 -16.93
N PRO A 17 -17.98 -6.09 -16.73
CA PRO A 17 -18.56 -6.30 -15.40
C PRO A 17 -18.14 -7.63 -14.79
N GLY A 18 -17.73 -7.57 -13.54
CA GLY A 18 -17.38 -8.74 -12.77
C GLY A 18 -15.96 -9.23 -12.86
N LYS A 19 -15.12 -8.55 -13.64
CA LYS A 19 -13.72 -8.94 -13.76
C LYS A 19 -12.73 -7.93 -13.26
N PHE A 20 -13.17 -7.07 -12.40
CA PHE A 20 -12.26 -6.14 -11.76
C PHE A 20 -11.28 -6.96 -10.91
N ILE A 21 -10.00 -6.82 -11.20
CA ILE A 21 -9.00 -7.55 -10.42
C ILE A 21 -8.81 -6.88 -9.09
N SER A 22 -9.40 -7.48 -8.08
CA SER A 22 -9.07 -7.11 -6.73
C SER A 22 -8.02 -8.09 -6.24
N TRP A 23 -6.99 -7.57 -5.63
CA TRP A 23 -6.01 -8.39 -4.95
C TRP A 23 -6.27 -8.28 -3.45
N GLY A 24 -5.79 -9.24 -2.71
CA GLY A 24 -6.01 -9.28 -1.29
C GLY A 24 -4.73 -9.60 -0.53
N VAL A 25 -4.90 -9.85 0.76
CA VAL A 25 -3.77 -10.08 1.66
C VAL A 25 -2.89 -11.24 1.22
N GLU A 26 -3.45 -12.25 0.59
CA GLU A 26 -2.71 -13.41 0.13
C GLU A 26 -1.88 -13.16 -1.13
N ASP A 27 -2.12 -12.03 -1.79
CA ASP A 27 -1.44 -11.70 -3.05
C ASP A 27 -0.20 -10.84 -2.84
N VAL A 28 0.03 -10.36 -1.62
CA VAL A 28 1.13 -9.44 -1.34
C VAL A 28 2.02 -10.00 -0.25
N SER A 29 3.32 -9.69 -0.38
CA SER A 29 4.30 -10.12 0.59
C SER A 29 5.42 -9.11 0.66
N VAL A 30 5.79 -8.73 1.86
CA VAL A 30 6.92 -7.84 2.11
C VAL A 30 7.70 -8.45 3.28
N PRO A 31 9.03 -8.61 3.14
CA PRO A 31 9.82 -9.21 4.22
C PRO A 31 9.64 -8.49 5.54
N GLY A 32 9.37 -9.25 6.58
CA GLY A 32 9.20 -8.72 7.92
C GLY A 32 7.84 -8.13 8.21
N VAL A 33 6.93 -8.16 7.26
CA VAL A 33 5.60 -7.58 7.40
C VAL A 33 4.54 -8.67 7.44
N SER A 34 3.63 -8.56 8.39
CA SER A 34 2.45 -9.42 8.46
C SER A 34 1.23 -8.59 8.12
N PHE A 35 0.59 -8.94 7.01
CA PHE A 35 -0.63 -8.24 6.59
C PHE A 35 -1.85 -8.92 7.17
N PHE A 36 -2.70 -8.16 7.84
CA PHE A 36 -3.98 -8.65 8.35
C PHE A 36 -5.08 -8.41 7.33
N SER A 37 -5.00 -7.28 6.63
CA SER A 37 -5.89 -6.97 5.53
C SER A 37 -5.15 -6.13 4.51
N ALA A 38 -5.54 -6.24 3.26
CA ALA A 38 -4.96 -5.46 2.18
C ALA A 38 -5.88 -5.51 0.98
N GLY A 39 -5.92 -4.43 0.22
CA GLY A 39 -6.68 -4.36 -1.02
C GLY A 39 -7.63 -3.19 -1.06
N GLY A 40 -8.62 -3.29 -1.92
CA GLY A 40 -9.64 -2.27 -2.06
C GLY A 40 -9.34 -1.27 -3.16
N ALA A 41 -10.26 -0.35 -3.32
CA ALA A 41 -10.12 0.75 -4.26
C ALA A 41 -10.90 1.93 -3.73
N CYS A 42 -10.32 3.12 -3.85
CA CYS A 42 -10.91 4.36 -3.38
C CYS A 42 -11.42 4.32 -1.94
N PRO A 43 -10.58 4.04 -0.96
CA PRO A 43 -9.13 3.93 -1.02
C PRO A 43 -8.61 2.49 -1.11
N VAL A 44 -7.36 2.34 -1.49
CA VAL A 44 -6.62 1.12 -1.24
C VAL A 44 -6.13 1.20 0.19
N GLN A 45 -6.33 0.15 0.95
CA GLN A 45 -5.97 0.12 2.37
C GLN A 45 -5.27 -1.18 2.72
N ALA A 46 -4.40 -1.11 3.72
CA ALA A 46 -3.76 -2.30 4.26
C ALA A 46 -3.47 -2.08 5.73
N GLU A 47 -3.56 -3.14 6.51
CA GLU A 47 -3.28 -3.12 7.94
C GLU A 47 -2.52 -4.36 8.31
N GLY A 48 -1.71 -4.26 9.35
CA GLY A 48 -0.96 -5.41 9.84
C GLY A 48 0.09 -5.00 10.85
N LYS A 49 1.18 -5.78 10.88
CA LYS A 49 2.27 -5.55 11.82
C LYS A 49 3.61 -5.55 11.14
N TYR A 50 4.50 -4.70 11.63
CA TYR A 50 5.90 -4.67 11.28
C TYR A 50 6.70 -4.47 12.57
N LYS A 51 7.52 -5.45 12.93
CA LYS A 51 8.21 -5.48 14.22
C LYS A 51 7.17 -5.35 15.35
N ASP A 52 7.36 -4.41 16.25
CA ASP A 52 6.45 -4.19 17.37
C ASP A 52 5.35 -3.18 17.05
N TYR A 53 5.27 -2.75 15.81
CA TYR A 53 4.34 -1.70 15.41
C TYR A 53 3.18 -2.27 14.62
N ASN A 54 2.00 -1.72 14.88
CA ASN A 54 0.86 -1.88 13.99
C ASN A 54 0.98 -0.84 12.91
N PHE A 55 0.56 -1.16 11.69
CA PHE A 55 0.61 -0.19 10.60
C PHE A 55 -0.74 -0.03 9.94
N TYR A 56 -0.91 1.15 9.32
CA TYR A 56 -2.04 1.44 8.48
C TYR A 56 -1.53 2.13 7.22
N PHE A 57 -1.87 1.55 6.07
CA PHE A 57 -1.52 2.10 4.75
C PHE A 57 -2.80 2.54 4.07
N ARG A 58 -2.73 3.68 3.40
CA ARG A 58 -3.86 4.20 2.65
C ARG A 58 -3.38 4.89 1.38
N TYR A 59 -4.03 4.58 0.27
CA TYR A 59 -3.81 5.28 -0.99
C TYR A 59 -5.11 5.87 -1.46
N ARG A 60 -5.14 7.16 -1.65
CA ARG A 60 -6.32 7.87 -2.12
C ARG A 60 -5.90 9.18 -2.78
N TRP A 61 -6.57 9.52 -3.90
CA TRP A 61 -6.34 10.77 -4.61
C TRP A 61 -4.87 10.97 -5.00
N GLY A 62 -4.23 9.91 -5.46
CA GLY A 62 -2.86 9.97 -5.88
C GLY A 62 -1.82 10.08 -4.77
N THR A 63 -2.24 9.93 -3.52
CA THR A 63 -1.35 10.04 -2.37
C THR A 63 -1.38 8.76 -1.54
N ALA A 64 -0.20 8.22 -1.29
CA ALA A 64 -0.04 7.06 -0.43
C ALA A 64 0.48 7.52 0.92
N SER A 65 0.00 6.90 1.98
CA SER A 65 0.48 7.19 3.33
C SER A 65 0.65 5.89 4.10
N LEU A 66 1.62 5.89 5.01
CA LEU A 66 1.87 4.76 5.89
C LEU A 66 2.12 5.31 7.30
N SER A 67 1.38 4.79 8.25
CA SER A 67 1.58 5.13 9.66
C SER A 67 1.88 3.88 10.45
N LEU A 68 2.74 4.03 11.46
CA LEU A 68 3.10 2.97 12.39
C LEU A 68 2.85 3.46 13.80
N SER A 69 2.36 2.57 14.65
CA SER A 69 2.14 2.87 16.06
C SER A 69 2.19 1.57 16.86
N LYS A 70 2.64 1.68 18.10
CA LYS A 70 2.57 0.53 19.00
C LYS A 70 1.14 0.29 19.48
N GLU A 71 0.26 1.24 19.21
CA GLU A 71 -1.15 1.15 19.55
C GLU A 71 -1.97 1.20 18.27
N ASP A 72 -2.83 2.17 18.13
CA ASP A 72 -3.68 2.35 16.96
C ASP A 72 -3.03 3.32 15.97
N PRO A 73 -2.58 2.85 14.79
CA PRO A 73 -1.89 3.72 13.85
C PRO A 73 -2.78 4.77 13.19
N VAL A 74 -4.09 4.67 13.35
CA VAL A 74 -5.02 5.69 12.87
C VAL A 74 -5.15 6.81 13.90
N ALA A 75 -5.26 6.44 15.17
CA ALA A 75 -5.44 7.40 16.26
C ALA A 75 -4.11 7.99 16.74
N ASN A 76 -3.07 7.16 16.84
CA ASN A 76 -1.78 7.55 17.40
C ASN A 76 -0.68 7.12 16.44
N LYS A 77 -0.13 8.07 15.70
CA LYS A 77 0.92 7.79 14.74
C LYS A 77 2.28 8.07 15.35
N ASP A 78 3.02 7.01 15.68
CA ASP A 78 4.39 7.16 16.14
C ASP A 78 5.30 7.55 14.98
N PHE A 79 5.03 7.00 13.80
CA PHE A 79 5.73 7.34 12.56
C PHE A 79 4.71 7.49 11.45
N TYR A 80 4.97 8.42 10.54
CA TYR A 80 4.04 8.70 9.45
C TYR A 80 4.81 9.21 8.24
N GLU A 81 4.59 8.58 7.09
CA GLU A 81 5.20 8.99 5.83
C GLU A 81 4.14 9.10 4.76
N VAL A 82 4.29 10.08 3.89
CA VAL A 82 3.36 10.34 2.80
C VAL A 82 4.14 10.48 1.50
N GLU A 83 3.61 9.92 0.44
CA GLU A 83 4.22 9.98 -0.88
C GLU A 83 3.18 10.33 -1.92
N PRO A 84 3.37 11.41 -2.68
CA PRO A 84 2.55 11.64 -3.86
C PRO A 84 2.97 10.63 -4.93
N VAL A 85 2.00 9.87 -5.42
CA VAL A 85 2.28 8.76 -6.33
C VAL A 85 2.06 9.17 -7.78
N GLY A 86 1.43 10.31 -8.01
CA GLY A 86 1.22 10.81 -9.35
C GLY A 86 -0.25 11.05 -9.66
N ASP A 87 -0.67 10.61 -10.84
CA ASP A 87 -1.99 10.91 -11.33
C ASP A 87 -3.10 10.39 -10.41
N SER A 88 -3.94 11.28 -9.96
CA SER A 88 -5.00 10.98 -9.03
C SER A 88 -6.25 10.39 -9.66
N LEU A 89 -6.23 10.12 -10.96
CA LEU A 89 -7.41 9.60 -11.64
C LEU A 89 -7.75 8.16 -11.23
N HIS A 90 -6.79 7.48 -10.64
CA HIS A 90 -6.97 6.09 -10.25
C HIS A 90 -7.14 5.99 -8.74
N GLY A 91 -8.21 5.33 -8.33
CA GLY A 91 -8.45 5.07 -6.92
C GLY A 91 -7.87 3.76 -6.45
N PHE A 92 -7.08 3.08 -7.27
CA PHE A 92 -6.53 1.79 -6.92
C PHE A 92 -5.08 1.67 -7.34
N LEU A 93 -4.39 0.70 -6.73
CA LEU A 93 -3.02 0.32 -7.08
C LEU A 93 -3.04 -1.14 -7.49
N THR A 94 -2.17 -1.51 -8.42
CA THR A 94 -1.93 -2.93 -8.65
C THR A 94 -1.17 -3.48 -7.45
N LYS A 95 -1.18 -4.80 -7.27
CA LYS A 95 -0.44 -5.40 -6.16
C LYS A 95 1.06 -5.08 -6.24
N GLU A 96 1.61 -5.03 -7.45
CA GLU A 96 3.02 -4.70 -7.66
C GLU A 96 3.30 -3.25 -7.27
N GLU A 97 2.43 -2.34 -7.67
CA GLU A 97 2.57 -0.94 -7.30
C GLU A 97 2.46 -0.76 -5.79
N PHE A 98 1.51 -1.46 -5.18
CA PHE A 98 1.34 -1.41 -3.74
C PHE A 98 2.60 -1.87 -3.02
N VAL A 99 3.17 -3.01 -3.43
CA VAL A 99 4.37 -3.55 -2.77
C VAL A 99 5.53 -2.57 -2.88
N VAL A 100 5.73 -1.98 -4.05
CA VAL A 100 6.83 -1.02 -4.25
C VAL A 100 6.63 0.22 -3.37
N ILE A 101 5.45 0.81 -3.41
CA ILE A 101 5.15 2.04 -2.66
C ILE A 101 5.21 1.77 -1.15
N PHE A 102 4.60 0.69 -0.72
CA PHE A 102 4.61 0.30 0.69
C PHE A 102 6.04 0.10 1.17
N SER A 103 6.85 -0.59 0.40
CA SER A 103 8.24 -0.87 0.76
C SER A 103 9.08 0.40 0.86
N GLU A 104 8.86 1.35 -0.04
CA GLU A 104 9.55 2.63 0.02
C GLU A 104 9.19 3.42 1.27
N LEU A 105 7.91 3.51 1.57
CA LEU A 105 7.45 4.22 2.76
C LEU A 105 7.95 3.54 4.03
N LEU A 106 7.87 2.22 4.06
CA LEU A 106 8.35 1.46 5.21
C LEU A 106 9.85 1.64 5.40
N GLY A 107 10.61 1.67 4.29
CA GLY A 107 12.04 1.90 4.35
C GLY A 107 12.38 3.26 4.95
N ARG A 108 11.62 4.29 4.63
CA ARG A 108 11.80 5.62 5.21
C ARG A 108 11.54 5.59 6.70
N ILE A 109 10.46 4.95 7.11
CA ILE A 109 10.12 4.86 8.53
C ILE A 109 11.17 4.03 9.28
N ASP A 110 11.64 2.95 8.68
CA ASP A 110 12.66 2.11 9.30
C ASP A 110 13.95 2.91 9.56
N ARG A 111 14.31 3.79 8.65
CA ARG A 111 15.45 4.68 8.87
C ARG A 111 15.20 5.65 10.02
N GLU A 112 13.98 6.14 10.14
CA GLU A 112 13.62 7.03 11.26
C GLU A 112 13.71 6.28 12.59
N ILE A 113 13.25 5.04 12.63
CA ILE A 113 13.33 4.21 13.83
C ILE A 113 14.80 4.01 14.22
N LYS A 114 15.66 3.69 13.26
CA LYS A 114 17.07 3.47 13.51
C LYS A 114 17.79 4.73 13.97
N ASN A 115 17.43 5.87 13.39
CA ASN A 115 18.06 7.14 13.73
C ASN A 115 17.57 7.69 15.07
N GLY A 116 16.37 7.32 15.47
CA GLY A 116 15.78 7.80 16.70
C GLY A 116 16.09 6.96 17.93
N SER A 117 16.81 5.87 17.76
CA SER A 117 17.09 4.97 18.87
C SER A 117 18.47 5.19 19.48
#